data_a427fcfa92603081c95366b7b5555519
#
_entry.id   a427fcfa92603081c95366b7b5555519
#
_cell.length_a   1.000
_cell.length_b   1.000
_cell.length_c   1.000
_cell.angle_alpha   90.00
_cell.angle_beta   90.00
_cell.angle_gamma   90.00
#
_symmetry.space_group_name_H-M   'P 1'
#
loop_
_entity.id
_entity.type
_entity.pdbx_description
1 polymer ?
#
loop_
_entity_poly.entity_id
_entity_poly.type
_entity_poly.pdbx_seq_one_letter_code
_entity_poly.pdbx_strand_id
1 'polypeptide(L)'
;MTEVQFPETIGDQIIFNSSKSAEAVWLVSPETNQTISFGQVHETIMKIGQRLIETGIERGSSIAIASPNSTASCLLFTAIVSSGFVAVPLNLVAGSAILAYTIEHSEAKFIFVANDCRDLINSAVSLQNSKVNLIGLDPVMGPDLDA
;
A
#
# COMPACT_ATOMS: atom_id res chain seq x y z
N MET A 1 2.72 -0.81 -38.80
CA MET A 1 2.44 -1.30 -37.44
C MET A 1 2.55 -0.08 -36.52
N THR A 2 1.45 0.33 -35.92
CA THR A 2 1.45 1.43 -34.93
C THR A 2 2.15 0.92 -33.69
N GLU A 3 3.25 1.54 -33.31
CA GLU A 3 3.99 1.23 -32.08
C GLU A 3 3.05 1.48 -30.90
N VAL A 4 2.80 0.46 -30.09
CA VAL A 4 1.95 0.59 -28.89
C VAL A 4 2.80 1.28 -27.82
N GLN A 5 2.51 2.54 -27.58
CA GLN A 5 3.16 3.31 -26.53
C GLN A 5 2.51 2.94 -25.18
N PHE A 6 3.25 2.23 -24.33
CA PHE A 6 2.79 1.91 -22.98
C PHE A 6 3.06 3.08 -22.03
N PRO A 7 2.18 3.33 -21.04
CA PRO A 7 2.44 4.27 -19.96
C PRO A 7 3.72 3.90 -19.20
N GLU A 8 4.47 4.92 -18.73
CA GLU A 8 5.79 4.72 -18.10
C GLU A 8 5.68 4.21 -16.67
N THR A 9 4.60 4.54 -15.97
CA THR A 9 4.41 4.17 -14.56
C THR A 9 3.11 3.40 -14.33
N ILE A 10 3.02 2.73 -13.17
CA ILE A 10 1.78 2.05 -12.73
C ILE A 10 0.64 3.07 -12.60
N GLY A 11 0.92 4.26 -12.07
CA GLY A 11 -0.05 5.35 -11.95
C GLY A 11 -0.60 5.77 -13.31
N ASP A 12 0.28 6.00 -14.29
CA ASP A 12 -0.11 6.38 -15.66
C ASP A 12 -0.95 5.28 -16.33
N GLN A 13 -0.60 4.01 -16.09
CA GLN A 13 -1.36 2.88 -16.60
C GLN A 13 -2.79 2.84 -16.03
N ILE A 14 -2.95 3.13 -14.74
CA ILE A 14 -4.26 3.18 -14.10
C ILE A 14 -5.08 4.36 -14.64
N ILE A 15 -4.47 5.54 -14.76
CA ILE A 15 -5.10 6.74 -15.33
C ILE A 15 -5.55 6.44 -16.77
N PHE A 16 -4.68 5.86 -17.58
CA PHE A 16 -5.00 5.47 -18.96
C PHE A 16 -6.18 4.52 -19.04
N ASN A 17 -6.18 3.45 -18.24
CA ASN A 17 -7.25 2.46 -18.23
C ASN A 17 -8.57 3.05 -17.68
N SER A 18 -8.52 3.89 -16.65
CA SER A 18 -9.70 4.56 -16.11
C SER A 18 -10.33 5.51 -17.14
N SER A 19 -9.52 6.18 -17.97
CA SER A 19 -10.01 7.07 -19.02
C SER A 19 -10.64 6.32 -20.19
N LYS A 20 -10.21 5.08 -20.46
CA LYS A 20 -10.68 4.25 -21.58
C LYS A 20 -11.86 3.36 -21.20
N SER A 21 -11.86 2.82 -19.98
CA SER A 21 -12.78 1.78 -19.53
C SER A 21 -13.02 1.88 -18.03
N ALA A 22 -13.54 3.00 -17.57
CA ALA A 22 -13.73 3.28 -16.14
C ALA A 22 -14.51 2.17 -15.41
N GLU A 23 -15.51 1.60 -16.06
CA GLU A 23 -16.39 0.56 -15.49
C GLU A 23 -15.81 -0.86 -15.58
N ALA A 24 -14.71 -1.06 -16.31
CA ALA A 24 -14.09 -2.39 -16.39
C ALA A 24 -13.51 -2.80 -15.04
N VAL A 25 -13.68 -4.08 -14.69
CA VAL A 25 -13.22 -4.63 -13.41
C VAL A 25 -11.69 -4.68 -13.37
N TRP A 26 -11.11 -4.10 -12.35
CA TRP A 26 -9.68 -4.13 -12.05
C TRP A 26 -9.32 -5.18 -11.01
N LEU A 27 -10.14 -5.31 -9.94
CA LEU A 27 -9.91 -6.24 -8.84
C LEU A 27 -11.21 -6.96 -8.47
N VAL A 28 -11.08 -8.25 -8.17
CA VAL A 28 -12.14 -9.08 -7.58
C VAL A 28 -11.65 -9.63 -6.25
N SER A 29 -12.43 -9.45 -5.20
CA SER A 29 -12.22 -10.07 -3.88
C SER A 29 -13.26 -11.16 -3.66
N PRO A 30 -12.91 -12.44 -3.82
CA PRO A 30 -13.88 -13.55 -3.64
C PRO A 30 -14.41 -13.64 -2.21
N GLU A 31 -13.57 -13.29 -1.22
CA GLU A 31 -13.91 -13.37 0.21
C GLU A 31 -15.02 -12.40 0.60
N THR A 32 -15.06 -11.23 -0.01
CA THR A 32 -16.06 -10.18 0.25
C THR A 32 -17.10 -10.05 -0.85
N ASN A 33 -16.94 -10.81 -1.94
CA ASN A 33 -17.71 -10.68 -3.18
C ASN A 33 -17.73 -9.24 -3.75
N GLN A 34 -16.64 -8.50 -3.52
CA GLN A 34 -16.47 -7.15 -4.02
C GLN A 34 -15.74 -7.14 -5.35
N THR A 35 -16.15 -6.22 -6.22
CA THR A 35 -15.43 -5.86 -7.44
C THR A 35 -15.10 -4.39 -7.41
N ILE A 36 -13.90 -4.03 -7.87
CA ILE A 36 -13.46 -2.63 -7.99
C ILE A 36 -13.12 -2.37 -9.45
N SER A 37 -13.68 -1.33 -10.01
CA SER A 37 -13.44 -0.91 -11.40
C SER A 37 -12.19 -0.03 -11.51
N PHE A 38 -11.67 0.17 -12.73
CA PHE A 38 -10.56 1.09 -12.98
C PHE A 38 -10.86 2.52 -12.55
N GLY A 39 -12.08 3.01 -12.68
CA GLY A 39 -12.49 4.33 -12.19
C GLY A 39 -12.39 4.42 -10.67
N GLN A 40 -12.93 3.42 -9.96
CA GLN A 40 -12.89 3.37 -8.50
C GLN A 40 -11.47 3.24 -7.94
N VAL A 41 -10.61 2.41 -8.57
CA VAL A 41 -9.22 2.32 -8.13
C VAL A 41 -8.48 3.64 -8.34
N HIS A 42 -8.68 4.30 -9.48
CA HIS A 42 -8.08 5.61 -9.76
C HIS A 42 -8.44 6.64 -8.67
N GLU A 43 -9.72 6.81 -8.37
CA GLU A 43 -10.17 7.73 -7.33
C GLU A 43 -9.57 7.39 -5.96
N THR A 44 -9.55 6.10 -5.60
CA THR A 44 -9.06 5.65 -4.29
C THR A 44 -7.57 5.86 -4.14
N ILE A 45 -6.76 5.48 -5.14
CA ILE A 45 -5.31 5.64 -5.06
C ILE A 45 -4.90 7.13 -5.05
N MET A 46 -5.64 7.99 -5.75
CA MET A 46 -5.40 9.44 -5.73
C MET A 46 -5.66 10.02 -4.34
N LYS A 47 -6.75 9.63 -3.68
CA LYS A 47 -7.06 10.06 -2.30
C LYS A 47 -6.00 9.60 -1.31
N ILE A 48 -5.65 8.31 -1.34
CA ILE A 48 -4.61 7.76 -0.45
C ILE A 48 -3.27 8.44 -0.73
N GLY A 49 -2.87 8.56 -1.99
CA GLY A 49 -1.62 9.19 -2.39
C GLY A 49 -1.51 10.64 -1.94
N GLN A 50 -2.58 11.42 -2.09
CA GLN A 50 -2.62 12.80 -1.60
C GLN A 50 -2.42 12.86 -0.08
N ARG A 51 -3.12 12.00 0.69
CA ARG A 51 -2.96 11.95 2.15
C ARG A 51 -1.55 11.55 2.55
N LEU A 52 -0.93 10.57 1.87
CA LEU A 52 0.47 10.21 2.12
C LEU A 52 1.42 11.40 1.92
N ILE A 53 1.20 12.21 0.89
CA ILE A 53 1.99 13.43 0.65
C ILE A 53 1.74 14.47 1.75
N GLU A 54 0.50 14.67 2.17
CA GLU A 54 0.11 15.62 3.22
C GLU A 54 0.70 15.27 4.59
N THR A 55 1.00 13.99 4.87
CA THR A 55 1.72 13.59 6.10
C THR A 55 3.17 14.06 6.16
N GLY A 56 3.69 14.63 5.08
CA GLY A 56 5.07 15.09 4.99
C GLY A 56 6.11 13.99 4.76
N ILE A 57 5.67 12.77 4.39
CA ILE A 57 6.58 11.70 3.98
C ILE A 57 7.31 12.14 2.72
N GLU A 58 8.64 12.11 2.74
CA GLU A 58 9.47 12.48 1.58
C GLU A 58 9.31 11.47 0.45
N ARG A 59 9.15 11.95 -0.78
CA ARG A 59 9.09 11.07 -1.97
C ARG A 59 10.32 10.17 -2.06
N GLY A 60 10.12 8.94 -2.49
CA GLY A 60 11.16 7.91 -2.52
C GLY A 60 11.34 7.18 -1.18
N SER A 61 10.70 7.64 -0.10
CA SER A 61 10.75 6.92 1.18
C SER A 61 10.07 5.57 1.09
N SER A 62 10.60 4.61 1.87
CA SER A 62 10.00 3.29 2.03
C SER A 62 8.82 3.34 3.01
N ILE A 63 7.72 2.72 2.60
CA ILE A 63 6.51 2.55 3.40
C ILE A 63 6.19 1.06 3.47
N ALA A 64 6.18 0.49 4.67
CA ALA A 64 5.92 -0.93 4.86
C ALA A 64 4.42 -1.21 5.01
N ILE A 65 4.02 -2.41 4.59
CA ILE A 65 2.65 -2.93 4.71
C ILE A 65 2.69 -4.26 5.45
N ALA A 66 2.08 -4.32 6.62
CA ALA A 66 1.91 -5.49 7.46
C ALA A 66 0.42 -5.87 7.51
N SER A 67 -0.05 -6.54 6.50
CA SER A 67 -1.45 -6.95 6.36
C SER A 67 -1.53 -8.25 5.56
N PRO A 68 -2.47 -9.15 5.88
CA PRO A 68 -2.89 -10.19 4.96
C PRO A 68 -3.35 -9.60 3.62
N ASN A 69 -3.37 -10.42 2.59
CA ASN A 69 -3.91 -10.01 1.30
C ASN A 69 -5.37 -9.57 1.46
N SER A 70 -5.67 -8.36 1.03
CA SER A 70 -7.02 -7.78 1.10
C SER A 70 -7.17 -6.71 0.02
N THR A 71 -8.40 -6.32 -0.25
CA THR A 71 -8.69 -5.19 -1.14
C THR A 71 -7.96 -3.92 -0.70
N ALA A 72 -8.01 -3.62 0.60
CA ALA A 72 -7.37 -2.43 1.16
C ALA A 72 -5.84 -2.47 1.04
N SER A 73 -5.19 -3.62 1.29
CA SER A 73 -3.74 -3.76 1.14
C SER A 73 -3.30 -3.61 -0.32
N CYS A 74 -4.09 -4.13 -1.27
CA CYS A 74 -3.83 -3.98 -2.69
C CYS A 74 -3.95 -2.52 -3.16
N LEU A 75 -5.01 -1.83 -2.74
CA LEU A 75 -5.21 -0.40 -3.05
C LEU A 75 -4.13 0.47 -2.42
N LEU A 76 -3.75 0.20 -1.16
CA LEU A 76 -2.68 0.91 -0.47
C LEU A 76 -1.32 0.70 -1.17
N PHE A 77 -0.97 -0.54 -1.51
CA PHE A 77 0.25 -0.84 -2.27
C PHE A 77 0.28 -0.04 -3.57
N THR A 78 -0.82 -0.07 -4.32
CA THR A 78 -0.92 0.63 -5.60
C THR A 78 -0.81 2.15 -5.42
N ALA A 79 -1.44 2.71 -4.38
CA ALA A 79 -1.34 4.13 -4.05
C ALA A 79 0.09 4.55 -3.69
N ILE A 80 0.80 3.76 -2.87
CA ILE A 80 2.19 4.01 -2.47
C ILE A 80 3.07 4.12 -3.72
N VAL A 81 3.06 3.11 -4.59
CA VAL A 81 3.93 3.09 -5.78
C VAL A 81 3.53 4.14 -6.82
N SER A 82 2.23 4.41 -6.99
CA SER A 82 1.74 5.45 -7.91
C SER A 82 2.04 6.87 -7.44
N SER A 83 2.28 7.07 -6.14
CA SER A 83 2.59 8.38 -5.56
C SER A 83 4.09 8.65 -5.43
N GLY A 84 4.93 7.74 -5.92
CA GLY A 84 6.39 7.91 -5.94
C GLY A 84 7.08 7.53 -4.63
N PHE A 85 6.47 6.62 -3.86
CA PHE A 85 7.07 5.97 -2.68
C PHE A 85 7.48 4.54 -3.00
N VAL A 86 8.27 3.93 -2.11
CA VAL A 86 8.68 2.52 -2.21
C VAL A 86 7.79 1.68 -1.30
N ALA A 87 7.02 0.76 -1.87
CA ALA A 87 6.19 -0.15 -1.08
C ALA A 87 7.02 -1.36 -0.62
N VAL A 88 6.94 -1.69 0.66
CA VAL A 88 7.64 -2.81 1.30
C VAL A 88 6.61 -3.76 1.95
N PRO A 89 6.04 -4.70 1.19
CA PRO A 89 5.17 -5.72 1.77
C PRO A 89 5.96 -6.62 2.72
N LEU A 90 5.50 -6.78 3.96
CA LEU A 90 6.15 -7.60 4.96
C LEU A 90 5.66 -9.06 4.92
N ASN A 91 6.60 -10.00 4.95
CA ASN A 91 6.26 -11.42 5.03
C ASN A 91 5.89 -11.80 6.48
N LEU A 92 4.62 -11.80 6.79
CA LEU A 92 4.09 -12.01 8.15
C LEU A 92 4.38 -13.39 8.76
N VAL A 93 4.77 -14.38 7.94
CA VAL A 93 5.14 -15.72 8.44
C VAL A 93 6.62 -15.85 8.80
N ALA A 94 7.42 -14.81 8.56
CA ALA A 94 8.87 -14.86 8.76
C ALA A 94 9.30 -14.70 10.25
N GLY A 95 8.41 -14.33 11.13
CA GLY A 95 8.69 -14.07 12.54
C GLY A 95 9.33 -12.71 12.82
N SER A 96 9.30 -12.28 14.09
CA SER A 96 9.67 -10.92 14.50
C SER A 96 11.11 -10.53 14.18
N ALA A 97 12.07 -11.45 14.32
CA ALA A 97 13.48 -11.14 14.07
C ALA A 97 13.77 -10.83 12.58
N ILE A 98 13.18 -11.58 11.66
CA ILE A 98 13.32 -11.34 10.22
C ILE A 98 12.56 -10.07 9.82
N LEU A 99 11.38 -9.85 10.40
CA LEU A 99 10.62 -8.62 10.17
C LEU A 99 11.39 -7.39 10.66
N ALA A 100 12.01 -7.45 11.86
CA ALA A 100 12.85 -6.38 12.37
C ALA A 100 13.98 -6.04 11.39
N TYR A 101 14.71 -7.05 10.90
CA TYR A 101 15.74 -6.87 9.89
C TYR A 101 15.19 -6.23 8.61
N THR A 102 14.07 -6.72 8.10
CA THR A 102 13.46 -6.20 6.87
C THR A 102 13.05 -4.74 7.00
N ILE A 103 12.42 -4.37 8.13
CA ILE A 103 12.00 -3.00 8.41
C ILE A 103 13.23 -2.07 8.51
N GLU A 104 14.26 -2.49 9.25
CA GLU A 104 15.48 -1.71 9.40
C GLU A 104 16.23 -1.56 8.08
N HIS A 105 16.41 -2.65 7.33
CA HIS A 105 17.15 -2.66 6.05
C HIS A 105 16.43 -1.89 4.94
N SER A 106 15.10 -1.87 4.94
CA SER A 106 14.30 -1.09 4.00
C SER A 106 14.24 0.40 4.36
N GLU A 107 14.73 0.78 5.55
CA GLU A 107 14.63 2.15 6.10
C GLU A 107 13.18 2.66 6.20
N ALA A 108 12.21 1.73 6.29
CA ALA A 108 10.80 2.08 6.40
C ALA A 108 10.52 2.77 7.75
N LYS A 109 10.09 4.03 7.71
CA LYS A 109 9.71 4.83 8.89
C LYS A 109 8.22 4.80 9.18
N PHE A 110 7.44 4.30 8.24
CA PHE A 110 5.98 4.17 8.34
C PHE A 110 5.59 2.74 8.00
N ILE A 111 4.76 2.16 8.82
CA ILE A 111 4.21 0.81 8.61
C ILE A 111 2.71 0.87 8.76
N PHE A 112 1.99 0.52 7.71
CA PHE A 112 0.56 0.29 7.77
C PHE A 112 0.32 -1.13 8.29
N VAL A 113 -0.41 -1.24 9.40
CA VAL A 113 -0.54 -2.50 10.16
C VAL A 113 -2.00 -2.88 10.30
N ALA A 114 -2.36 -4.06 9.78
CA ALA A 114 -3.65 -4.68 10.09
C ALA A 114 -3.71 -5.07 11.57
N ASN A 115 -4.91 -5.02 12.15
CA ASN A 115 -5.09 -5.14 13.60
C ASN A 115 -4.57 -6.47 14.15
N ASP A 116 -4.80 -7.56 13.46
CA ASP A 116 -4.32 -8.91 13.79
C ASP A 116 -2.81 -9.12 13.60
N CYS A 117 -2.13 -8.19 12.93
CA CYS A 117 -0.67 -8.19 12.76
C CYS A 117 0.05 -7.31 13.79
N ARG A 118 -0.69 -6.53 14.60
CA ARG A 118 -0.12 -5.48 15.45
C ARG A 118 0.87 -6.02 16.49
N ASP A 119 0.55 -7.12 17.16
CA ASP A 119 1.44 -7.70 18.18
C ASP A 119 2.75 -8.23 17.57
N LEU A 120 2.68 -8.84 16.41
CA LEU A 120 3.86 -9.32 15.68
C LEU A 120 4.76 -8.14 15.27
N ILE A 121 4.17 -7.07 14.74
CA ILE A 121 4.92 -5.88 14.32
C ILE A 121 5.49 -5.13 15.52
N ASN A 122 4.74 -4.98 16.63
CA ASN A 122 5.27 -4.40 17.86
C ASN A 122 6.48 -5.20 18.38
N SER A 123 6.40 -6.53 18.33
CA SER A 123 7.54 -7.39 18.70
C SER A 123 8.74 -7.17 17.79
N ALA A 124 8.54 -7.04 16.47
CA ALA A 124 9.60 -6.77 15.53
C ALA A 124 10.24 -5.39 15.74
N VAL A 125 9.41 -4.35 15.89
CA VAL A 125 9.86 -2.97 16.11
C VAL A 125 10.64 -2.83 17.43
N SER A 126 10.28 -3.59 18.47
CA SER A 126 11.02 -3.57 19.76
C SER A 126 12.44 -4.14 19.67
N LEU A 127 12.76 -4.90 18.62
CA LEU A 127 14.08 -5.49 18.38
C LEU A 127 15.04 -4.55 17.63
N GLN A 128 14.58 -3.37 17.20
CA GLN A 128 15.38 -2.40 16.45
C GLN A 128 15.47 -1.06 17.18
N ASN A 129 16.46 -0.25 16.79
CA ASN A 129 16.70 1.06 17.41
C ASN A 129 16.00 2.22 16.65
N SER A 130 15.45 1.96 15.47
CA SER A 130 14.82 2.99 14.65
C SER A 130 13.43 3.31 15.16
N LYS A 131 13.06 4.60 15.12
CA LYS A 131 11.67 5.01 15.36
C LYS A 131 10.84 4.73 14.11
N VAL A 132 9.76 4.01 14.30
CA VAL A 132 8.80 3.66 13.26
C VAL A 132 7.41 4.12 13.66
N ASN A 133 6.68 4.73 12.74
CA ASN A 133 5.29 5.15 12.95
C ASN A 133 4.35 4.02 12.47
N LEU A 134 3.51 3.53 13.35
CA LEU A 134 2.52 2.50 13.03
C LEU A 134 1.17 3.17 12.75
N ILE A 135 0.64 2.94 11.56
CA ILE A 135 -0.65 3.45 11.09
C ILE A 135 -1.61 2.26 10.94
N GLY A 136 -2.85 2.42 11.40
CA GLY A 136 -3.87 1.37 11.27
C GLY A 136 -4.21 1.10 9.81
N LEU A 137 -4.44 -0.18 9.48
CA LEU A 137 -4.96 -0.61 8.19
C LEU A 137 -6.12 -1.57 8.43
N ASP A 138 -7.33 -1.11 8.16
CA ASP A 138 -8.50 -1.97 8.14
C ASP A 138 -8.60 -2.68 6.79
N PRO A 139 -8.71 -4.02 6.73
CA PRO A 139 -8.76 -4.77 5.46
C PRO A 139 -9.93 -4.41 4.54
N VAL A 140 -10.99 -3.81 5.09
CA VAL A 140 -12.20 -3.40 4.36
C VAL A 140 -12.28 -1.90 4.17
N MET A 141 -12.05 -1.13 5.23
CA MET A 141 -12.19 0.34 5.23
C MET A 141 -10.96 1.08 4.69
N GLY A 142 -9.81 0.44 4.70
CA GLY A 142 -8.56 1.03 4.22
C GLY A 142 -7.65 1.59 5.32
N PRO A 143 -6.64 2.39 4.96
CA PRO A 143 -5.68 2.95 5.91
C PRO A 143 -6.29 4.09 6.74
N ASP A 144 -5.94 4.13 8.03
CA ASP A 144 -6.30 5.20 8.95
C ASP A 144 -5.30 6.36 8.80
N LEU A 145 -5.58 7.24 7.86
CA LEU A 145 -4.72 8.38 7.53
C LEU A 145 -5.11 9.68 8.29
N ASP A 146 -6.10 9.59 9.16
CA ASP A 146 -6.57 10.74 9.97
C ASP A 146 -6.14 10.63 11.45
N ALA A 147 -5.39 9.56 11.81
CA ALA A 147 -4.92 9.28 13.16
C ALA A 147 -3.64 10.04 13.52
#